data_849e2df965052e75f6cecdb28431b873
#
_entry.id   849e2df965052e75f6cecdb28431b873
#
_cell.length_a   1.000
_cell.length_b   1.000
_cell.length_c   1.000
_cell.angle_alpha   90.00
_cell.angle_beta   90.00
_cell.angle_gamma   90.00
#
_symmetry.space_group_name_H-M   'P 1'
#
loop_
_entity.id
_entity.type
_entity.pdbx_description
1 polymer ?
#
loop_
_entity_poly.entity_id
_entity_poly.type
_entity_poly.pdbx_seq_one_letter_code
_entity_poly.pdbx_strand_id
1 'polypeptide(L)'
;MIKKNYYFLVIIIFFNFFILPVKSDELFEIGKDVFLNKAVCSTCHTLADAGSNSQIGQNLNEIRPDKMTIMNVVTNGIGVMPPYEGQLTQEEIEAVAHYVSTSATN
;
A
#
# COMPACT_ATOMS: atom_id res chain seq x y z
N MET A 1 -10.81 -38.91 28.32
CA MET A 1 -10.34 -37.68 28.94
C MET A 1 -9.16 -37.07 28.17
N ILE A 2 -8.17 -37.84 27.78
CA ILE A 2 -7.00 -37.35 27.03
C ILE A 2 -7.38 -36.83 25.64
N LYS A 3 -8.37 -37.42 24.98
CA LYS A 3 -8.83 -37.00 23.64
C LYS A 3 -9.45 -35.59 23.60
N LYS A 4 -10.09 -35.13 24.68
CA LYS A 4 -10.74 -33.80 24.75
C LYS A 4 -9.71 -32.67 24.77
N ASN A 5 -8.61 -32.86 25.49
CA ASN A 5 -7.53 -31.88 25.56
C ASN A 5 -6.71 -31.82 24.27
N TYR A 6 -6.61 -32.93 23.55
CA TYR A 6 -5.91 -33.01 22.28
C TYR A 6 -6.61 -32.18 21.19
N TYR A 7 -7.91 -32.27 21.08
CA TYR A 7 -8.67 -31.48 20.09
C TYR A 7 -8.61 -29.98 20.37
N PHE A 8 -8.65 -29.60 21.63
CA PHE A 8 -8.53 -28.18 22.02
C PHE A 8 -7.15 -27.60 21.67
N LEU A 9 -6.06 -28.34 21.90
CA LEU A 9 -4.71 -27.95 21.52
C LEU A 9 -4.54 -27.83 20.00
N VAL A 10 -5.11 -28.76 19.24
CA VAL A 10 -5.06 -28.73 17.77
C VAL A 10 -5.80 -27.52 17.22
N ILE A 11 -6.94 -27.15 17.80
CA ILE A 11 -7.72 -25.97 17.38
C ILE A 11 -6.93 -24.67 17.64
N ILE A 12 -6.25 -24.56 18.80
CA ILE A 12 -5.45 -23.38 19.14
C ILE A 12 -4.26 -23.24 18.18
N ILE A 13 -3.56 -24.33 17.87
CA ILE A 13 -2.44 -24.34 16.92
C ILE A 13 -2.90 -23.93 15.51
N PHE A 14 -4.06 -24.41 15.09
CA PHE A 14 -4.65 -24.10 13.79
C PHE A 14 -5.08 -22.63 13.70
N PHE A 15 -5.62 -22.04 14.78
CA PHE A 15 -6.01 -20.64 14.83
C PHE A 15 -4.81 -19.69 14.74
N ASN A 16 -3.69 -20.02 15.39
CA ASN A 16 -2.47 -19.21 15.33
C ASN A 16 -1.82 -19.19 13.94
N PHE A 17 -2.07 -20.19 13.11
CA PHE A 17 -1.50 -20.27 11.77
C PHE A 17 -2.09 -19.23 10.80
N PHE A 18 -3.29 -18.70 11.06
CA PHE A 18 -3.95 -17.73 10.18
C PHE A 18 -3.61 -16.27 10.47
N ILE A 19 -2.87 -15.97 11.53
CA ILE A 19 -2.47 -14.60 11.86
C ILE A 19 -1.04 -14.38 11.35
N LEU A 20 -0.90 -14.20 10.02
CA LEU A 20 0.36 -13.83 9.42
C LEU A 20 0.34 -12.34 9.06
N PRO A 21 1.42 -11.59 9.35
CA PRO A 21 1.53 -10.21 8.90
C PRO A 21 1.63 -10.17 7.36
N VAL A 22 1.13 -9.09 6.76
CA VAL A 22 1.28 -8.84 5.32
C VAL A 22 2.77 -8.64 5.02
N LYS A 23 3.30 -9.42 4.08
CA LYS A 23 4.69 -9.31 3.64
C LYS A 23 4.89 -8.06 2.79
N SER A 24 6.12 -7.54 2.76
CA SER A 24 6.45 -6.33 2.01
C SER A 24 6.24 -6.47 0.50
N ASP A 25 6.41 -7.65 -0.08
CA ASP A 25 6.13 -7.92 -1.49
C ASP A 25 4.63 -7.92 -1.80
N GLU A 26 3.79 -8.44 -0.90
CA GLU A 26 2.33 -8.32 -1.02
C GLU A 26 1.89 -6.86 -0.90
N LEU A 27 2.45 -6.14 0.05
CA LEU A 27 2.17 -4.72 0.25
C LEU A 27 2.56 -3.90 -0.99
N PHE A 28 3.69 -4.22 -1.61
CA PHE A 28 4.13 -3.61 -2.87
C PHE A 28 3.11 -3.82 -3.99
N GLU A 29 2.62 -5.05 -4.19
CA GLU A 29 1.65 -5.36 -5.22
C GLU A 29 0.29 -4.71 -4.99
N ILE A 30 -0.18 -4.68 -3.74
CA ILE A 30 -1.41 -3.94 -3.37
C ILE A 30 -1.23 -2.46 -3.68
N GLY A 31 -0.09 -1.89 -3.32
CA GLY A 31 0.21 -0.48 -3.57
C GLY A 31 0.29 -0.15 -5.06
N LYS A 32 0.86 -1.03 -5.86
CA LYS A 32 0.90 -0.88 -7.32
C LYS A 32 -0.51 -0.88 -7.91
N ASP A 33 -1.37 -1.77 -7.45
CA ASP A 33 -2.78 -1.80 -7.88
C ASP A 33 -3.53 -0.53 -7.48
N VAL A 34 -3.31 -0.03 -6.27
CA VAL A 34 -3.88 1.26 -5.83
C VAL A 34 -3.42 2.38 -6.75
N PHE A 35 -2.13 2.44 -7.05
CA PHE A 35 -1.54 3.48 -7.89
C PHE A 35 -2.13 3.47 -9.31
N LEU A 36 -2.29 2.30 -9.90
CA LEU A 36 -2.73 2.14 -11.28
C LEU A 36 -4.25 2.12 -11.45
N ASN A 37 -4.97 1.45 -10.54
CA ASN A 37 -6.36 1.09 -10.77
C ASN A 37 -7.36 1.69 -9.78
N LYS A 38 -7.03 1.76 -8.50
CA LYS A 38 -7.98 2.24 -7.48
C LYS A 38 -8.00 3.75 -7.34
N ALA A 39 -6.84 4.35 -7.13
CA ALA A 39 -6.70 5.80 -6.97
C ALA A 39 -6.24 6.49 -8.25
N VAL A 40 -5.81 5.72 -9.23
CA VAL A 40 -5.34 6.18 -10.55
C VAL A 40 -4.32 7.32 -10.48
N CYS A 41 -3.37 7.19 -9.55
CA CYS A 41 -2.27 8.15 -9.36
C CYS A 41 -1.47 8.38 -10.65
N SER A 42 -1.41 7.33 -11.49
CA SER A 42 -0.76 7.35 -12.81
C SER A 42 -1.36 8.38 -13.78
N THR A 43 -2.58 8.84 -13.53
CA THR A 43 -3.21 9.88 -14.34
C THR A 43 -2.49 11.22 -14.21
N CYS A 44 -1.86 11.48 -13.05
CA CYS A 44 -1.21 12.76 -12.77
C CYS A 44 0.31 12.64 -12.59
N HIS A 45 0.80 11.50 -12.11
CA HIS A 45 2.20 11.36 -11.72
C HIS A 45 2.99 10.47 -12.64
N THR A 46 4.24 10.88 -12.91
CA THR A 46 5.26 10.02 -13.51
C THR A 46 5.83 9.07 -12.45
N LEU A 47 5.83 7.78 -12.77
CA LEU A 47 6.52 6.76 -12.00
C LEU A 47 6.93 5.63 -12.95
N ALA A 48 8.23 5.43 -13.13
CA ALA A 48 8.77 4.51 -14.12
C ALA A 48 8.30 3.07 -13.91
N ASP A 49 8.31 2.59 -12.66
CA ASP A 49 7.86 1.23 -12.33
C ASP A 49 6.42 0.97 -12.74
N ALA A 50 5.56 1.98 -12.65
CA ALA A 50 4.16 1.90 -13.05
C ALA A 50 3.94 2.14 -14.54
N GLY A 51 4.97 2.49 -15.30
CA GLY A 51 4.85 2.86 -16.70
C GLY A 51 4.09 4.17 -16.94
N SER A 52 3.98 5.02 -15.93
CA SER A 52 3.23 6.28 -16.04
C SER A 52 4.15 7.46 -16.35
N ASN A 53 3.69 8.34 -17.25
CA ASN A 53 4.47 9.45 -17.77
C ASN A 53 3.77 10.81 -17.62
N SER A 54 2.70 10.88 -16.85
CA SER A 54 1.95 12.13 -16.73
C SER A 54 2.77 13.19 -15.97
N GLN A 55 2.68 14.42 -16.47
CA GLN A 55 3.36 15.59 -15.91
C GLN A 55 2.40 16.58 -15.23
N ILE A 56 1.16 16.17 -14.98
CA ILE A 56 0.18 17.00 -14.27
C ILE A 56 0.59 17.20 -12.83
N GLY A 57 0.98 16.10 -12.16
CA GLY A 57 1.57 16.13 -10.82
C GLY A 57 3.10 16.07 -10.89
N GLN A 58 3.73 16.05 -9.72
CA GLN A 58 5.18 15.94 -9.63
C GLN A 58 5.66 14.57 -10.13
N ASN A 59 6.86 14.56 -10.72
CA ASN A 59 7.54 13.34 -11.10
C ASN A 59 8.10 12.66 -9.86
N LEU A 60 7.53 11.52 -9.51
CA LEU A 60 7.86 10.80 -8.27
C LEU A 60 9.28 10.23 -8.31
N ASN A 61 9.79 9.85 -9.49
CA ASN A 61 11.17 9.40 -9.62
C ASN A 61 12.19 10.52 -9.33
N GLU A 62 11.83 11.77 -9.60
CA GLU A 62 12.69 12.92 -9.31
C GLU A 62 12.64 13.32 -7.84
N ILE A 63 11.44 13.48 -7.27
CA ILE A 63 11.29 13.97 -5.89
C ILE A 63 11.55 12.89 -4.83
N ARG A 64 11.38 11.61 -5.16
CA ARG A 64 11.64 10.47 -4.27
C ARG A 64 11.09 10.67 -2.85
N PRO A 65 9.78 10.82 -2.72
CA PRO A 65 9.21 11.12 -1.41
C PRO A 65 9.33 9.92 -0.47
N ASP A 66 9.50 10.21 0.82
CA ASP A 66 9.51 9.16 1.83
C ASP A 66 8.10 8.65 2.13
N LYS A 67 8.02 7.47 2.74
CA LYS A 67 6.75 6.79 3.01
C LYS A 67 5.80 7.64 3.86
N MET A 68 6.29 8.30 4.89
CA MET A 68 5.44 9.09 5.80
C MET A 68 4.87 10.32 5.10
N THR A 69 5.67 10.98 4.28
CA THR A 69 5.21 12.11 3.46
C THR A 69 4.11 11.67 2.50
N ILE A 70 4.29 10.53 1.82
CA ILE A 70 3.27 9.99 0.91
C ILE A 70 1.98 9.69 1.66
N MET A 71 2.07 9.00 2.80
CA MET A 71 0.89 8.67 3.61
C MET A 71 0.11 9.93 4.00
N ASN A 72 0.80 10.97 4.44
CA ASN A 72 0.19 12.23 4.82
C ASN A 72 -0.50 12.92 3.64
N VAL A 73 0.18 13.02 2.52
CA VAL A 73 -0.34 13.70 1.31
C VAL A 73 -1.51 12.91 0.70
N VAL A 74 -1.43 11.60 0.65
CA VAL A 74 -2.53 10.76 0.14
C VAL A 74 -3.75 10.84 1.06
N THR A 75 -3.54 10.84 2.36
CA THR A 75 -4.64 10.94 3.33
C THR A 75 -5.36 12.28 3.23
N ASN A 76 -4.62 13.37 3.24
CA ASN A 76 -5.14 14.74 3.41
C ASN A 76 -5.29 15.53 2.11
N GLY A 77 -4.64 15.09 1.04
CA GLY A 77 -4.55 15.85 -0.20
C GLY A 77 -3.59 17.02 -0.09
N ILE A 78 -3.24 17.61 -1.22
CA ILE A 78 -2.44 18.82 -1.31
C ILE A 78 -2.70 19.52 -2.64
N GLY A 79 -3.00 20.82 -2.61
CA GLY A 79 -3.30 21.56 -3.82
C GLY A 79 -4.46 20.94 -4.59
N VAL A 80 -4.25 20.62 -5.86
CA VAL A 80 -5.26 19.97 -6.72
C VAL A 80 -5.36 18.46 -6.50
N MET A 81 -4.40 17.86 -5.81
CA MET A 81 -4.45 16.45 -5.45
C MET A 81 -5.51 16.24 -4.35
N PRO A 82 -6.55 15.42 -4.60
CA PRO A 82 -7.61 15.25 -3.62
C PRO A 82 -7.18 14.38 -2.44
N PRO A 83 -7.85 14.50 -1.28
CA PRO A 83 -7.65 13.59 -0.17
C PRO A 83 -8.31 12.23 -0.47
N TYR A 84 -7.64 11.15 -0.07
CA TYR A 84 -8.15 9.79 -0.25
C TYR A 84 -8.65 9.14 1.03
N GLU A 85 -8.62 9.86 2.15
CA GLU A 85 -9.26 9.39 3.39
C GLU A 85 -10.74 9.13 3.14
N GLY A 86 -11.22 7.96 3.54
CA GLY A 86 -12.60 7.53 3.28
C GLY A 86 -12.83 6.89 1.92
N GLN A 87 -11.91 7.07 0.95
CA GLN A 87 -11.95 6.41 -0.37
C GLN A 87 -11.05 5.19 -0.42
N LEU A 88 -9.88 5.30 0.21
CA LEU A 88 -8.94 4.19 0.39
C LEU A 88 -8.95 3.77 1.86
N THR A 89 -8.75 2.48 2.11
CA THR A 89 -8.53 1.98 3.46
C THR A 89 -7.16 2.42 3.96
N GLN A 90 -6.94 2.40 5.27
CA GLN A 90 -5.65 2.70 5.85
C GLN A 90 -4.55 1.76 5.32
N GLU A 91 -4.89 0.48 5.12
CA GLU A 91 -3.98 -0.49 4.53
C GLU A 91 -3.61 -0.14 3.09
N GLU A 92 -4.56 0.32 2.31
CA GLU A 92 -4.32 0.75 0.92
C GLU A 92 -3.46 2.00 0.85
N ILE A 93 -3.66 2.96 1.76
CA ILE A 93 -2.82 4.16 1.87
C ILE A 93 -1.39 3.77 2.23
N GLU A 94 -1.21 2.89 3.20
CA GLU A 94 0.10 2.37 3.56
C GLU A 94 0.76 1.62 2.40
N ALA A 95 -0.02 0.81 1.69
CA ALA A 95 0.47 0.03 0.56
C ALA A 95 0.96 0.93 -0.58
N VAL A 96 0.20 1.95 -0.98
CA VAL A 96 0.62 2.84 -2.05
C VAL A 96 1.83 3.68 -1.63
N ALA A 97 1.91 4.07 -0.36
CA ALA A 97 3.08 4.77 0.17
C ALA A 97 4.33 3.87 0.14
N HIS A 98 4.18 2.61 0.51
CA HIS A 98 5.25 1.62 0.41
C HIS A 98 5.69 1.41 -1.04
N TYR A 99 4.74 1.23 -1.95
CA TYR A 99 5.01 1.05 -3.37
C TYR A 99 5.79 2.22 -3.96
N VAL A 100 5.29 3.45 -3.79
CA VAL A 100 5.92 4.64 -4.35
C VAL A 100 7.31 4.89 -3.73
N SER A 101 7.43 4.85 -2.41
CA SER A 101 8.72 5.09 -1.75
C SER A 101 9.78 4.05 -2.10
N THR A 102 9.37 2.82 -2.39
CA THR A 102 10.27 1.73 -2.78
C THR A 102 10.65 1.80 -4.26
N SER A 103 9.70 2.13 -5.14
CA SER A 103 9.89 2.10 -6.60
C SER A 103 10.41 3.42 -7.17
N ALA A 104 10.27 4.54 -6.49
CA ALA A 104 10.73 5.86 -6.93
C ALA A 104 12.25 6.05 -6.75
N THR A 105 13.04 5.04 -7.04
CA THR A 105 14.50 5.02 -6.88
C THR A 105 15.21 5.04 -8.23
N ASN A 106 14.98 5.97 -9.08
CA ASN A 106 15.55 6.15 -10.43
C ASN A 106 14.60 5.73 -11.54
#